data_dbf51b25b3d4fad13b34968c80936a51
#
_entry.id   dbf51b25b3d4fad13b34968c80936a51
#
_cell.length_a   1.000
_cell.length_b   1.000
_cell.length_c   1.000
_cell.angle_alpha   90.00
_cell.angle_beta   90.00
_cell.angle_gamma   90.00
#
_symmetry.space_group_name_H-M   'P 1'
#
loop_
_entity.id
_entity.type
_entity.pdbx_description
1 polymer ?
#
loop_
_entity_poly.entity_id
_entity_poly.type
_entity_poly.pdbx_seq_one_letter_code
_entity_poly.pdbx_strand_id
1 'polypeptide(L)'
;MTDKDFDLFPSPCYIMEEELLRKNLELIKSVADRAGVEIILAFKSFAMWRSFPIFREYVEHSTASSVYEARLALEEFGSKAHTYSPAYTEAGFPEIMRCSNHITFNSLAQFRRFYPMIQVDGQGISCGIRVNPEYSEVETELYNPCAPGTRFGVMAEQLSDVLPQGIDGFHCHCHCESSSYELERTLEHLEAKFSRWFPQLKWLNLGGGHLMTRKDYDVEHLIRLLRGLKERYPHLRIILEPGSAFTWQTGVLTSEVVDIVENRGIRTAILNVSFTCHKIGRAHV
;
A
#
# COMPACT_ATOMS: atom_id res chain seq x y z
N MET A 1 -14.03 24.25 3.13
CA MET A 1 -15.11 24.39 4.16
C MET A 1 -14.81 25.57 5.07
N THR A 2 -15.82 26.30 5.55
CA THR A 2 -15.73 27.35 6.56
C THR A 2 -16.09 26.79 7.95
N ASP A 3 -15.74 27.49 9.03
CA ASP A 3 -16.03 27.04 10.40
C ASP A 3 -17.53 26.73 10.63
N LYS A 4 -18.43 27.43 9.93
CA LYS A 4 -19.88 27.20 10.02
C LYS A 4 -20.36 25.93 9.34
N ASP A 5 -19.57 25.38 8.42
CA ASP A 5 -19.96 24.14 7.71
C ASP A 5 -19.79 22.92 8.61
N PHE A 6 -18.92 22.99 9.64
CA PHE A 6 -18.70 21.88 10.58
C PHE A 6 -19.91 21.60 11.47
N ASP A 7 -20.73 22.61 11.77
CA ASP A 7 -21.96 22.46 12.55
C ASP A 7 -23.04 21.60 11.84
N LEU A 8 -22.85 21.36 10.52
CA LEU A 8 -23.77 20.53 9.72
C LEU A 8 -23.53 19.03 9.90
N PHE A 9 -22.41 18.63 10.49
CA PHE A 9 -21.99 17.24 10.62
C PHE A 9 -22.08 16.75 12.07
N PRO A 10 -22.39 15.47 12.30
CA PRO A 10 -22.30 14.90 13.63
C PRO A 10 -20.86 14.92 14.16
N SER A 11 -20.70 15.09 15.46
CA SER A 11 -19.39 15.05 16.13
C SER A 11 -19.32 13.84 17.08
N PRO A 12 -18.26 13.02 17.01
CA PRO A 12 -17.15 13.11 16.09
C PRO A 12 -17.44 12.46 14.72
N CYS A 13 -16.88 12.98 13.62
CA CYS A 13 -16.93 12.32 12.33
C CYS A 13 -15.76 12.68 11.41
N TYR A 14 -15.45 11.77 10.47
CA TYR A 14 -14.55 12.05 9.36
C TYR A 14 -15.33 12.71 8.22
N ILE A 15 -14.85 13.85 7.77
CA ILE A 15 -15.40 14.59 6.63
C ILE A 15 -14.37 14.56 5.51
N MET A 16 -14.79 14.11 4.32
CA MET A 16 -13.97 14.11 3.11
C MET A 16 -14.54 15.10 2.11
N GLU A 17 -13.68 15.92 1.53
CA GLU A 17 -14.01 16.86 0.47
C GLU A 17 -13.80 16.15 -0.89
N GLU A 18 -14.89 15.83 -1.57
CA GLU A 18 -14.86 15.08 -2.83
C GLU A 18 -14.02 15.77 -3.91
N GLU A 19 -14.11 17.10 -4.02
CA GLU A 19 -13.32 17.85 -4.99
C GLU A 19 -11.82 17.71 -4.79
N LEU A 20 -11.36 17.73 -3.54
CA LEU A 20 -9.94 17.53 -3.19
C LEU A 20 -9.51 16.09 -3.43
N LEU A 21 -10.38 15.13 -3.11
CA LEU A 21 -10.13 13.72 -3.40
C LEU A 21 -9.97 13.51 -4.92
N ARG A 22 -10.87 14.05 -5.73
CA ARG A 22 -10.80 13.92 -7.20
C ARG A 22 -9.51 14.52 -7.78
N LYS A 23 -9.05 15.67 -7.28
CA LYS A 23 -7.76 16.26 -7.69
C LYS A 23 -6.58 15.31 -7.43
N ASN A 24 -6.56 14.65 -6.28
CA ASN A 24 -5.53 13.67 -5.99
C ASN A 24 -5.62 12.45 -6.91
N LEU A 25 -6.83 11.94 -7.13
CA LEU A 25 -7.08 10.80 -8.01
C LEU A 25 -6.69 11.09 -9.47
N GLU A 26 -6.99 12.27 -9.97
CA GLU A 26 -6.59 12.74 -11.31
C GLU A 26 -5.07 12.80 -11.46
N LEU A 27 -4.37 13.34 -10.45
CA LEU A 27 -2.91 13.37 -10.45
C LEU A 27 -2.33 11.96 -10.46
N ILE A 28 -2.81 11.08 -9.59
CA ILE A 28 -2.33 9.68 -9.50
C ILE A 28 -2.58 8.94 -10.81
N LYS A 29 -3.77 9.10 -11.39
CA LYS A 29 -4.08 8.52 -12.70
C LYS A 29 -3.17 9.06 -13.80
N SER A 30 -2.91 10.37 -13.81
CA SER A 30 -1.97 10.98 -14.76
C SER A 30 -0.56 10.40 -14.65
N VAL A 31 -0.09 10.15 -13.42
CA VAL A 31 1.20 9.47 -13.19
C VAL A 31 1.18 8.07 -13.76
N ALA A 32 0.15 7.29 -13.46
CA ALA A 32 0.00 5.91 -13.94
C ALA A 32 0.01 5.85 -15.48
N ASP A 33 -0.83 6.66 -16.12
CA ASP A 33 -0.98 6.69 -17.58
C ASP A 33 0.33 7.16 -18.27
N ARG A 34 0.95 8.22 -17.77
CA ARG A 34 2.17 8.79 -18.33
C ARG A 34 3.40 7.91 -18.13
N ALA A 35 3.48 7.21 -17.01
CA ALA A 35 4.58 6.28 -16.71
C ALA A 35 4.35 4.88 -17.32
N GLY A 36 3.14 4.53 -17.72
CA GLY A 36 2.78 3.20 -18.21
C GLY A 36 2.83 2.13 -17.11
N VAL A 37 2.42 2.49 -15.89
CA VAL A 37 2.43 1.62 -14.71
C VAL A 37 1.03 1.51 -14.09
N GLU A 38 0.82 0.52 -13.27
CA GLU A 38 -0.40 0.36 -12.49
C GLU A 38 -0.23 0.96 -11.10
N ILE A 39 -1.21 1.76 -10.66
CA ILE A 39 -1.26 2.30 -9.30
C ILE A 39 -2.55 1.84 -8.65
N ILE A 40 -2.46 1.16 -7.51
CA ILE A 40 -3.59 0.55 -6.79
C ILE A 40 -3.72 1.11 -5.37
N LEU A 41 -4.95 1.12 -4.84
CA LEU A 41 -5.24 1.69 -3.52
C LEU A 41 -4.86 0.74 -2.39
N ALA A 42 -4.05 1.19 -1.43
CA ALA A 42 -3.73 0.42 -0.23
C ALA A 42 -4.74 0.63 0.90
N PHE A 43 -5.57 -0.36 1.19
CA PHE A 43 -6.63 -0.27 2.21
C PHE A 43 -6.11 -0.08 3.64
N LYS A 44 -4.93 -0.59 3.96
CA LYS A 44 -4.28 -0.34 5.25
C LYS A 44 -4.10 1.15 5.58
N SER A 45 -4.06 2.00 4.56
CA SER A 45 -3.97 3.46 4.70
C SER A 45 -5.30 4.15 4.64
N PHE A 46 -6.23 3.60 3.86
CA PHE A 46 -7.53 4.22 3.62
C PHE A 46 -8.58 3.18 3.25
N ALA A 47 -9.64 3.09 4.05
CA ALA A 47 -10.71 2.11 3.89
C ALA A 47 -12.10 2.70 4.14
N MET A 48 -12.30 3.99 3.86
CA MET A 48 -13.62 4.64 3.89
C MET A 48 -14.45 4.16 2.68
N TRP A 49 -15.03 2.98 2.80
CA TRP A 49 -15.67 2.23 1.71
C TRP A 49 -16.80 2.99 0.99
N ARG A 50 -17.48 3.92 1.67
CA ARG A 50 -18.51 4.77 1.03
C ARG A 50 -17.96 5.68 -0.07
N SER A 51 -16.66 5.97 -0.08
CA SER A 51 -16.00 6.75 -1.13
C SER A 51 -15.47 5.88 -2.29
N PHE A 52 -15.49 4.56 -2.18
CA PHE A 52 -14.98 3.66 -3.21
C PHE A 52 -15.61 3.84 -4.60
N PRO A 53 -16.91 4.19 -4.76
CA PRO A 53 -17.43 4.53 -6.07
C PRO A 53 -16.65 5.63 -6.80
N ILE A 54 -16.15 6.65 -6.07
CA ILE A 54 -15.33 7.72 -6.64
C ILE A 54 -13.95 7.18 -7.04
N PHE A 55 -13.32 6.37 -6.17
CA PHE A 55 -12.03 5.75 -6.49
C PHE A 55 -12.06 4.89 -7.74
N ARG A 56 -13.13 4.12 -7.93
CA ARG A 56 -13.31 3.21 -9.08
C ARG A 56 -13.40 3.91 -10.44
N GLU A 57 -13.63 5.20 -10.46
CA GLU A 57 -13.54 6.02 -11.69
C GLU A 57 -12.08 6.18 -12.16
N TYR A 58 -11.10 5.96 -11.28
CA TYR A 58 -9.68 6.24 -11.52
C TYR A 58 -8.76 5.03 -11.31
N VAL A 59 -9.14 4.10 -10.46
CA VAL A 59 -8.30 2.98 -9.99
C VAL A 59 -9.09 1.68 -10.08
N GLU A 60 -8.51 0.66 -10.71
CA GLU A 60 -9.20 -0.62 -10.95
C GLU A 60 -9.05 -1.61 -9.80
N HIS A 61 -7.91 -1.56 -9.08
CA HIS A 61 -7.55 -2.57 -8.08
C HIS A 61 -7.15 -1.94 -6.75
N SER A 62 -7.13 -2.79 -5.73
CA SER A 62 -6.71 -2.45 -4.38
C SER A 62 -5.77 -3.50 -3.81
N THR A 63 -4.99 -3.13 -2.77
CA THR A 63 -4.19 -4.08 -2.00
C THR A 63 -4.79 -4.31 -0.64
N ALA A 64 -4.70 -5.55 -0.16
CA ALA A 64 -5.21 -5.99 1.12
C ALA A 64 -4.10 -6.58 1.99
N SER A 65 -4.13 -6.28 3.29
CA SER A 65 -3.17 -6.78 4.30
C SER A 65 -3.77 -7.82 5.24
N SER A 66 -5.06 -8.15 5.07
CA SER A 66 -5.80 -9.09 5.92
C SER A 66 -6.95 -9.73 5.15
N VAL A 67 -7.54 -10.78 5.73
CA VAL A 67 -8.78 -11.42 5.23
C VAL A 67 -9.91 -10.38 5.12
N TYR A 68 -10.03 -9.48 6.09
CA TYR A 68 -11.10 -8.48 6.12
C TYR A 68 -10.93 -7.44 5.01
N GLU A 69 -9.71 -6.97 4.75
CA GLU A 69 -9.44 -6.06 3.64
C GLU A 69 -9.62 -6.76 2.28
N ALA A 70 -9.25 -8.03 2.15
CA ALA A 70 -9.48 -8.80 0.93
C ALA A 70 -10.98 -8.95 0.64
N ARG A 71 -11.79 -9.21 1.66
CA ARG A 71 -13.26 -9.21 1.55
C ARG A 71 -13.79 -7.84 1.16
N LEU A 72 -13.30 -6.78 1.81
CA LEU A 72 -13.69 -5.40 1.51
C LEU A 72 -13.41 -5.04 0.04
N ALA A 73 -12.29 -5.52 -0.52
CA ALA A 73 -11.96 -5.35 -1.93
C ALA A 73 -13.02 -5.99 -2.84
N LEU A 74 -13.38 -7.23 -2.56
CA LEU A 74 -14.33 -7.96 -3.39
C LEU A 74 -15.77 -7.44 -3.20
N GLU A 75 -16.19 -7.20 -1.96
CA GLU A 75 -17.57 -6.90 -1.61
C GLU A 75 -17.93 -5.42 -1.84
N GLU A 76 -17.03 -4.48 -1.56
CA GLU A 76 -17.31 -3.04 -1.60
C GLU A 76 -16.53 -2.29 -2.69
N PHE A 77 -15.26 -2.67 -2.94
CA PHE A 77 -14.49 -2.05 -4.01
C PHE A 77 -14.83 -2.66 -5.38
N GLY A 78 -15.37 -3.88 -5.42
CA GLY A 78 -15.84 -4.53 -6.65
C GLY A 78 -14.74 -5.15 -7.50
N SER A 79 -13.56 -5.38 -6.95
CA SER A 79 -12.46 -6.10 -7.60
C SER A 79 -11.75 -7.03 -6.63
N LYS A 80 -11.11 -8.09 -7.15
CA LYS A 80 -10.25 -8.95 -6.33
C LYS A 80 -8.96 -8.22 -5.96
N ALA A 81 -8.50 -8.42 -4.73
CA ALA A 81 -7.35 -7.74 -4.16
C ALA A 81 -6.00 -8.28 -4.66
N HIS A 82 -4.97 -7.41 -4.59
CA HIS A 82 -3.58 -7.83 -4.45
C HIS A 82 -3.31 -7.99 -2.95
N THR A 83 -3.20 -9.22 -2.47
CA THR A 83 -3.10 -9.49 -1.04
C THR A 83 -1.68 -9.81 -0.63
N TYR A 84 -1.18 -9.08 0.38
CA TYR A 84 0.06 -9.38 1.08
C TYR A 84 -0.16 -9.35 2.59
N SER A 85 0.27 -10.39 3.28
CA SER A 85 0.37 -10.42 4.73
C SER A 85 1.68 -11.09 5.16
N PRO A 86 2.33 -10.63 6.25
CA PRO A 86 3.52 -11.29 6.79
C PRO A 86 3.28 -12.74 7.16
N ALA A 87 2.04 -13.08 7.52
CA ALA A 87 1.63 -14.45 7.82
C ALA A 87 0.20 -14.71 7.37
N TYR A 88 -0.05 -15.89 6.80
CA TYR A 88 -1.38 -16.43 6.53
C TYR A 88 -1.68 -17.59 7.48
N THR A 89 -2.95 -17.74 7.86
CA THR A 89 -3.43 -18.89 8.63
C THR A 89 -4.12 -19.88 7.70
N GLU A 90 -4.08 -21.17 8.02
CA GLU A 90 -4.76 -22.20 7.23
C GLU A 90 -6.27 -21.97 7.16
N ALA A 91 -6.86 -21.56 8.27
CA ALA A 91 -8.28 -21.29 8.33
C ALA A 91 -8.72 -20.05 7.51
N GLY A 92 -7.87 -19.04 7.40
CA GLY A 92 -8.18 -17.81 6.64
C GLY A 92 -7.79 -17.86 5.17
N PHE A 93 -6.90 -18.78 4.79
CA PHE A 93 -6.31 -18.77 3.44
C PHE A 93 -7.31 -19.08 2.31
N PRO A 94 -8.30 -19.98 2.48
CA PRO A 94 -9.36 -20.17 1.47
C PRO A 94 -10.11 -18.87 1.15
N GLU A 95 -10.38 -18.06 2.16
CA GLU A 95 -11.06 -16.78 1.95
C GLU A 95 -10.15 -15.73 1.27
N ILE A 96 -8.84 -15.73 1.60
CA ILE A 96 -7.85 -14.94 0.86
C ILE A 96 -7.85 -15.33 -0.62
N MET A 97 -7.82 -16.64 -0.96
CA MET A 97 -7.88 -17.12 -2.36
C MET A 97 -9.16 -16.67 -3.07
N ARG A 98 -10.29 -16.76 -2.41
CA ARG A 98 -11.59 -16.31 -2.96
C ARG A 98 -11.58 -14.84 -3.34
N CYS A 99 -10.96 -14.00 -2.50
CA CYS A 99 -11.01 -12.54 -2.60
C CYS A 99 -9.81 -11.92 -3.32
N SER A 100 -8.82 -12.71 -3.76
CA SER A 100 -7.58 -12.19 -4.32
C SER A 100 -7.34 -12.69 -5.75
N ASN A 101 -6.72 -11.85 -6.58
CA ASN A 101 -6.16 -12.21 -7.88
C ASN A 101 -4.62 -12.22 -7.88
N HIS A 102 -4.02 -11.57 -6.88
CA HIS A 102 -2.59 -11.65 -6.58
C HIS A 102 -2.41 -12.00 -5.11
N ILE A 103 -1.51 -12.94 -4.81
CA ILE A 103 -1.13 -13.28 -3.44
C ILE A 103 0.38 -13.24 -3.34
N THR A 104 0.88 -12.36 -2.47
CA THR A 104 2.31 -12.23 -2.18
C THR A 104 2.64 -12.91 -0.87
N PHE A 105 3.63 -13.79 -0.90
CA PHE A 105 4.14 -14.51 0.25
C PHE A 105 5.36 -13.82 0.85
N ASN A 106 5.45 -13.82 2.16
CA ASN A 106 6.52 -13.17 2.90
C ASN A 106 7.82 -14.01 2.95
N SER A 107 7.73 -15.31 2.73
CA SER A 107 8.86 -16.24 2.73
C SER A 107 8.64 -17.42 1.80
N LEU A 108 9.73 -18.09 1.40
CA LEU A 108 9.66 -19.33 0.62
C LEU A 108 8.97 -20.47 1.38
N ALA A 109 9.11 -20.50 2.71
CA ALA A 109 8.41 -21.49 3.54
C ALA A 109 6.89 -21.28 3.50
N GLN A 110 6.44 -20.03 3.59
CA GLN A 110 5.04 -19.67 3.47
C GLN A 110 4.51 -20.01 2.06
N PHE A 111 5.25 -19.68 1.00
CA PHE A 111 4.90 -20.08 -0.36
C PHE A 111 4.73 -21.60 -0.49
N ARG A 112 5.71 -22.40 -0.06
CA ARG A 112 5.65 -23.87 -0.13
C ARG A 112 4.46 -24.45 0.63
N ARG A 113 4.07 -23.82 1.74
CA ARG A 113 2.94 -24.26 2.57
C ARG A 113 1.60 -24.04 1.88
N PHE A 114 1.41 -22.90 1.25
CA PHE A 114 0.09 -22.49 0.76
C PHE A 114 -0.09 -22.63 -0.76
N TYR A 115 0.97 -22.65 -1.53
CA TYR A 115 0.89 -22.77 -2.99
C TYR A 115 0.16 -24.05 -3.47
N PRO A 116 0.29 -25.23 -2.82
CA PRO A 116 -0.50 -26.40 -3.21
C PRO A 116 -2.03 -26.17 -3.15
N MET A 117 -2.51 -25.35 -2.23
CA MET A 117 -3.94 -24.99 -2.17
C MET A 117 -4.35 -24.15 -3.39
N ILE A 118 -3.49 -23.23 -3.81
CA ILE A 118 -3.73 -22.41 -5.00
C ILE A 118 -3.74 -23.27 -6.27
N GLN A 119 -2.87 -24.25 -6.38
CA GLN A 119 -2.85 -25.17 -7.53
C GLN A 119 -4.16 -25.97 -7.69
N VAL A 120 -4.82 -26.29 -6.58
CA VAL A 120 -6.08 -27.04 -6.59
C VAL A 120 -7.28 -26.13 -6.84
N ASP A 121 -7.41 -25.04 -6.07
CA ASP A 121 -8.64 -24.25 -5.98
C ASP A 121 -8.47 -22.80 -6.44
N GLY A 122 -7.22 -22.33 -6.65
CA GLY A 122 -6.90 -20.91 -6.86
C GLY A 122 -6.70 -20.54 -8.33
N GLN A 123 -7.55 -20.98 -9.25
CA GLN A 123 -7.42 -20.68 -10.67
C GLN A 123 -7.35 -19.16 -10.93
N GLY A 124 -6.33 -18.75 -11.69
CA GLY A 124 -6.12 -17.35 -12.07
C GLY A 124 -5.45 -16.48 -11.01
N ILE A 125 -5.03 -17.04 -9.86
CA ILE A 125 -4.26 -16.30 -8.85
C ILE A 125 -2.78 -16.25 -9.27
N SER A 126 -2.25 -15.04 -9.41
CA SER A 126 -0.83 -14.79 -9.63
C SER A 126 -0.09 -14.70 -8.29
N CYS A 127 0.95 -15.50 -8.11
CA CYS A 127 1.69 -15.55 -6.86
C CYS A 127 2.99 -14.76 -6.94
N GLY A 128 3.35 -14.12 -5.84
CA GLY A 128 4.62 -13.42 -5.70
C GLY A 128 5.32 -13.66 -4.37
N ILE A 129 6.56 -13.21 -4.32
CA ILE A 129 7.37 -13.19 -3.10
C ILE A 129 7.72 -11.75 -2.76
N ARG A 130 7.55 -11.39 -1.49
CA ARG A 130 8.14 -10.15 -0.99
C ARG A 130 9.65 -10.33 -0.90
N VAL A 131 10.38 -9.38 -1.48
CA VAL A 131 11.85 -9.35 -1.44
C VAL A 131 12.33 -8.18 -0.61
N ASN A 132 13.49 -8.35 0.02
CA ASN A 132 14.13 -7.33 0.84
C ASN A 132 15.46 -6.90 0.20
N PRO A 133 15.56 -5.67 -0.33
CA PRO A 133 16.79 -5.17 -0.92
C PRO A 133 17.84 -4.78 0.14
N GLU A 134 17.51 -4.91 1.44
CA GLU A 134 18.35 -4.51 2.58
C GLU A 134 18.71 -3.01 2.53
N TYR A 135 17.79 -2.23 2.00
CA TYR A 135 17.90 -0.78 1.90
C TYR A 135 16.55 -0.11 2.11
N SER A 136 16.51 0.88 2.96
CA SER A 136 15.37 1.76 3.21
C SER A 136 15.86 3.03 3.90
N GLU A 137 15.30 4.17 3.51
CA GLU A 137 15.61 5.48 4.11
C GLU A 137 14.58 5.90 5.17
N VAL A 138 13.77 4.96 5.66
CA VAL A 138 12.86 5.23 6.77
C VAL A 138 13.68 5.48 8.03
N GLU A 139 13.67 6.72 8.53
CA GLU A 139 14.51 7.20 9.64
C GLU A 139 14.27 6.45 10.95
N THR A 140 13.01 6.13 11.25
CA THR A 140 12.66 5.43 12.49
C THR A 140 12.89 3.94 12.31
N GLU A 141 13.87 3.39 13.00
CA GLU A 141 14.26 1.98 12.92
C GLU A 141 13.08 1.01 13.11
N LEU A 142 12.18 1.32 14.05
CA LEU A 142 10.97 0.54 14.30
C LEU A 142 10.07 0.40 13.04
N TYR A 143 10.10 1.37 12.15
CA TYR A 143 9.29 1.41 10.93
C TYR A 143 10.09 1.06 9.69
N ASN A 144 11.40 0.85 9.83
CA ASN A 144 12.26 0.47 8.71
C ASN A 144 12.02 -1.00 8.33
N PRO A 145 11.40 -1.28 7.18
CA PRO A 145 11.07 -2.64 6.78
C PRO A 145 12.29 -3.45 6.34
N CYS A 146 13.44 -2.81 6.20
CA CYS A 146 14.70 -3.44 5.80
C CYS A 146 15.75 -3.43 6.91
N ALA A 147 15.38 -3.09 8.16
CA ALA A 147 16.29 -3.13 9.30
C ALA A 147 16.85 -4.57 9.52
N PRO A 148 18.07 -4.71 10.02
CA PRO A 148 18.63 -6.02 10.36
C PRO A 148 17.70 -6.81 11.28
N GLY A 149 17.45 -8.08 10.95
CA GLY A 149 16.53 -8.94 11.69
C GLY A 149 15.03 -8.68 11.44
N THR A 150 14.70 -7.85 10.47
CA THR A 150 13.29 -7.64 10.07
C THR A 150 12.61 -8.95 9.72
N ARG A 151 11.28 -9.01 9.99
CA ARG A 151 10.45 -10.14 9.58
C ARG A 151 10.00 -10.08 8.11
N PHE A 152 10.37 -9.04 7.35
CA PHE A 152 9.80 -8.74 6.05
C PHE A 152 10.69 -9.17 4.89
N GLY A 153 10.15 -10.10 4.09
CA GLY A 153 10.68 -10.45 2.78
C GLY A 153 11.86 -11.41 2.79
N VAL A 154 12.21 -11.87 1.61
CA VAL A 154 13.27 -12.83 1.30
C VAL A 154 14.51 -12.06 0.85
N MET A 155 15.67 -12.45 1.36
CA MET A 155 16.97 -11.92 0.94
C MET A 155 17.42 -12.62 -0.35
N ALA A 156 18.27 -11.97 -1.14
CA ALA A 156 18.73 -12.50 -2.42
C ALA A 156 19.44 -13.86 -2.32
N GLU A 157 20.25 -14.05 -1.26
CA GLU A 157 20.97 -15.31 -1.01
C GLU A 157 20.06 -16.49 -0.65
N GLN A 158 18.81 -16.24 -0.32
CA GLN A 158 17.82 -17.30 -0.03
C GLN A 158 17.13 -17.82 -1.30
N LEU A 159 17.32 -17.16 -2.45
CA LEU A 159 16.75 -17.53 -3.73
C LEU A 159 17.72 -18.37 -4.57
N SER A 160 17.22 -19.45 -5.16
CA SER A 160 17.94 -20.19 -6.19
C SER A 160 17.95 -19.42 -7.51
N ASP A 161 18.86 -19.74 -8.43
CA ASP A 161 18.94 -19.09 -9.74
C ASP A 161 17.65 -19.26 -10.55
N VAL A 162 16.98 -20.38 -10.40
CA VAL A 162 15.63 -20.62 -10.94
C VAL A 162 14.62 -20.48 -9.81
N LEU A 163 13.66 -19.60 -9.99
CA LEU A 163 12.59 -19.39 -9.01
C LEU A 163 11.68 -20.65 -8.93
N PRO A 164 11.11 -20.95 -7.75
CA PRO A 164 10.10 -21.99 -7.64
C PRO A 164 8.95 -21.75 -8.63
N GLN A 165 8.50 -22.82 -9.26
CA GLN A 165 7.36 -22.78 -10.18
C GLN A 165 6.14 -22.16 -9.51
N GLY A 166 5.50 -21.20 -10.19
CA GLY A 166 4.32 -20.49 -9.71
C GLY A 166 4.63 -19.13 -9.08
N ILE A 167 5.90 -18.73 -8.94
CA ILE A 167 6.25 -17.37 -8.58
C ILE A 167 6.26 -16.54 -9.87
N ASP A 168 5.29 -15.64 -9.98
CA ASP A 168 5.09 -14.73 -11.13
C ASP A 168 5.67 -13.33 -10.89
N GLY A 169 5.93 -12.94 -9.65
CA GLY A 169 6.35 -11.58 -9.37
C GLY A 169 7.08 -11.36 -8.05
N PHE A 170 7.71 -10.20 -7.96
CA PHE A 170 8.32 -9.71 -6.74
C PHE A 170 7.56 -8.50 -6.20
N HIS A 171 7.49 -8.40 -4.88
CA HIS A 171 6.97 -7.26 -4.14
C HIS A 171 8.07 -6.68 -3.25
N CYS A 172 8.42 -5.42 -3.47
CA CYS A 172 9.42 -4.67 -2.71
C CYS A 172 8.74 -3.46 -2.05
N HIS A 173 8.54 -3.52 -0.74
CA HIS A 173 7.93 -2.41 0.00
C HIS A 173 8.89 -1.88 1.07
N CYS A 174 9.55 -0.75 0.77
CA CYS A 174 10.64 -0.17 1.55
C CYS A 174 10.41 1.29 1.94
N HIS A 175 9.24 1.86 1.63
CA HIS A 175 8.96 3.29 1.76
C HIS A 175 7.84 3.60 2.76
N CYS A 176 7.95 4.78 3.38
CA CYS A 176 6.89 5.40 4.17
C CYS A 176 6.98 6.91 3.99
N GLU A 177 5.96 7.53 3.35
CA GLU A 177 5.88 8.96 3.05
C GLU A 177 7.13 9.52 2.30
N SER A 178 7.69 8.69 1.43
CA SER A 178 8.94 8.94 0.71
C SER A 178 8.76 9.76 -0.55
N SER A 179 9.85 10.36 -1.02
CA SER A 179 9.95 11.06 -2.30
C SER A 179 10.32 10.11 -3.45
N SER A 180 10.34 10.64 -4.67
CA SER A 180 10.78 9.90 -5.86
C SER A 180 12.29 9.61 -5.86
N TYR A 181 13.08 10.40 -5.16
CA TYR A 181 14.53 10.22 -5.04
C TYR A 181 14.89 9.03 -4.14
N GLU A 182 14.13 8.81 -3.06
CA GLU A 182 14.31 7.61 -2.25
C GLU A 182 13.91 6.35 -3.03
N LEU A 183 12.87 6.44 -3.88
CA LEU A 183 12.54 5.33 -4.78
C LEU A 183 13.67 5.04 -5.77
N GLU A 184 14.31 6.06 -6.35
CA GLU A 184 15.44 5.89 -7.26
C GLU A 184 16.56 5.07 -6.60
N ARG A 185 17.00 5.48 -5.42
CA ARG A 185 18.04 4.76 -4.67
C ARG A 185 17.61 3.35 -4.27
N THR A 186 16.34 3.17 -3.89
CA THR A 186 15.82 1.82 -3.61
C THR A 186 15.84 0.93 -4.85
N LEU A 187 15.51 1.47 -6.02
CA LEU A 187 15.57 0.71 -7.29
C LEU A 187 17.01 0.30 -7.63
N GLU A 188 18.01 1.15 -7.38
CA GLU A 188 19.41 0.79 -7.55
C GLU A 188 19.79 -0.44 -6.72
N HIS A 189 19.40 -0.46 -5.44
CA HIS A 189 19.65 -1.59 -4.55
C HIS A 189 18.85 -2.83 -4.94
N LEU A 190 17.59 -2.65 -5.35
CA LEU A 190 16.72 -3.74 -5.80
C LEU A 190 17.27 -4.38 -7.09
N GLU A 191 17.64 -3.57 -8.07
CA GLU A 191 18.22 -4.05 -9.34
C GLU A 191 19.57 -4.73 -9.11
N ALA A 192 20.45 -4.15 -8.29
CA ALA A 192 21.75 -4.74 -7.98
C ALA A 192 21.63 -6.15 -7.36
N LYS A 193 20.63 -6.38 -6.52
CA LYS A 193 20.47 -7.66 -5.81
C LYS A 193 19.56 -8.64 -6.53
N PHE A 194 18.51 -8.17 -7.22
CA PHE A 194 17.42 -9.03 -7.69
C PHE A 194 17.20 -9.03 -9.20
N SER A 195 17.86 -8.17 -10.00
CA SER A 195 17.58 -8.06 -11.45
C SER A 195 17.82 -9.36 -12.23
N ARG A 196 18.68 -10.25 -11.76
CA ARG A 196 18.94 -11.57 -12.40
C ARG A 196 17.69 -12.45 -12.50
N TRP A 197 16.69 -12.24 -11.64
CA TRP A 197 15.42 -12.97 -11.68
C TRP A 197 14.31 -12.26 -12.45
N PHE A 198 14.47 -10.97 -12.78
CA PHE A 198 13.44 -10.21 -13.48
C PHE A 198 12.99 -10.84 -14.80
N PRO A 199 13.88 -11.48 -15.60
CA PRO A 199 13.44 -12.22 -16.81
C PRO A 199 12.46 -13.37 -16.54
N GLN A 200 12.38 -13.87 -15.30
CA GLN A 200 11.48 -14.95 -14.90
C GLN A 200 10.13 -14.45 -14.42
N LEU A 201 9.97 -13.12 -14.24
CA LEU A 201 8.80 -12.51 -13.63
C LEU A 201 7.83 -11.96 -14.68
N LYS A 202 6.57 -11.81 -14.30
CA LYS A 202 5.51 -11.13 -15.05
C LYS A 202 5.25 -9.72 -14.50
N TRP A 203 5.50 -9.50 -13.20
CA TRP A 203 5.27 -8.23 -12.54
C TRP A 203 6.29 -7.93 -11.45
N LEU A 204 6.47 -6.62 -11.20
CA LEU A 204 7.25 -6.06 -10.11
C LEU A 204 6.41 -5.02 -9.39
N ASN A 205 6.10 -5.28 -8.12
CA ASN A 205 5.35 -4.38 -7.26
C ASN A 205 6.33 -3.64 -6.35
N LEU A 206 6.36 -2.32 -6.47
CA LEU A 206 7.27 -1.44 -5.72
C LEU A 206 6.69 -0.99 -4.37
N GLY A 207 5.52 -1.53 -4.00
CA GLY A 207 4.86 -1.22 -2.74
C GLY A 207 4.30 0.18 -2.65
N GLY A 208 4.03 0.60 -1.41
CA GLY A 208 3.48 1.91 -1.08
C GLY A 208 4.51 2.88 -0.51
N GLY A 209 4.02 3.96 0.09
CA GLY A 209 4.83 5.00 0.71
C GLY A 209 5.19 6.18 -0.22
N HIS A 210 4.78 6.13 -1.49
CA HIS A 210 5.02 7.19 -2.47
C HIS A 210 3.98 8.30 -2.31
N LEU A 211 4.37 9.42 -1.68
CA LEU A 211 3.43 10.51 -1.35
C LEU A 211 3.36 11.56 -2.48
N MET A 212 3.04 11.11 -3.68
CA MET A 212 3.10 11.89 -4.93
C MET A 212 2.14 13.07 -5.01
N THR A 213 1.15 13.14 -4.12
CA THR A 213 0.19 14.26 -4.03
C THR A 213 0.63 15.34 -3.03
N ARG A 214 1.74 15.13 -2.32
CA ARG A 214 2.35 16.15 -1.49
C ARG A 214 2.95 17.26 -2.37
N LYS A 215 2.75 18.52 -1.97
CA LYS A 215 3.08 19.70 -2.78
C LYS A 215 4.56 19.79 -3.24
N ASP A 216 5.48 19.28 -2.43
CA ASP A 216 6.94 19.29 -2.67
C ASP A 216 7.45 18.02 -3.37
N TYR A 217 6.56 17.12 -3.80
CA TYR A 217 6.94 15.89 -4.46
C TYR A 217 7.26 16.11 -5.94
N ASP A 218 8.41 15.65 -6.41
CA ASP A 218 8.81 15.72 -7.83
C ASP A 218 8.14 14.60 -8.63
N VAL A 219 6.93 14.90 -9.12
CA VAL A 219 6.11 13.99 -9.94
C VAL A 219 6.78 13.70 -11.29
N GLU A 220 7.44 14.70 -11.90
CA GLU A 220 8.10 14.51 -13.20
C GLU A 220 9.32 13.59 -13.07
N HIS A 221 10.06 13.68 -11.96
CA HIS A 221 11.14 12.74 -11.66
C HIS A 221 10.59 11.31 -11.49
N LEU A 222 9.50 11.13 -10.75
CA LEU A 222 8.85 9.82 -10.59
C LEU A 222 8.48 9.20 -11.96
N ILE A 223 7.86 9.98 -12.84
CA ILE A 223 7.45 9.51 -14.17
C ILE A 223 8.65 9.10 -15.02
N ARG A 224 9.72 9.91 -15.03
CA ARG A 224 10.97 9.57 -15.75
C ARG A 224 11.58 8.27 -15.22
N LEU A 225 11.65 8.14 -13.89
CA LEU A 225 12.21 6.97 -13.22
C LEU A 225 11.45 5.67 -13.59
N LEU A 226 10.12 5.71 -13.49
CA LEU A 226 9.26 4.57 -13.81
C LEU A 226 9.29 4.21 -15.30
N ARG A 227 9.35 5.20 -16.20
CA ARG A 227 9.54 4.96 -17.64
C ARG A 227 10.88 4.29 -17.92
N GLY A 228 11.97 4.77 -17.31
CA GLY A 228 13.29 4.15 -17.46
C GLY A 228 13.31 2.70 -16.96
N LEU A 229 12.60 2.40 -15.86
CA LEU A 229 12.44 1.03 -15.40
C LEU A 229 11.67 0.17 -16.42
N LYS A 230 10.56 0.69 -16.98
CA LYS A 230 9.77 0.02 -18.04
C LYS A 230 10.60 -0.21 -19.33
N GLU A 231 11.45 0.72 -19.70
CA GLU A 231 12.32 0.57 -20.87
C GLU A 231 13.37 -0.52 -20.67
N ARG A 232 13.93 -0.63 -19.45
CA ARG A 232 14.86 -1.72 -19.10
C ARG A 232 14.20 -3.10 -19.03
N TYR A 233 12.94 -3.14 -18.58
CA TYR A 233 12.17 -4.39 -18.36
C TYR A 233 10.78 -4.31 -18.99
N PRO A 234 10.65 -4.26 -20.33
CA PRO A 234 9.39 -3.99 -21.01
C PRO A 234 8.32 -5.07 -20.82
N HIS A 235 8.73 -6.29 -20.46
CA HIS A 235 7.84 -7.42 -20.19
C HIS A 235 7.20 -7.37 -18.80
N LEU A 236 7.78 -6.58 -17.85
CA LEU A 236 7.26 -6.49 -16.50
C LEU A 236 6.08 -5.51 -16.41
N ARG A 237 5.01 -5.93 -15.77
CA ARG A 237 3.99 -5.04 -15.24
C ARG A 237 4.52 -4.42 -13.95
N ILE A 238 4.67 -3.10 -13.92
CA ILE A 238 5.13 -2.36 -12.74
C ILE A 238 3.91 -1.87 -11.96
N ILE A 239 3.88 -2.12 -10.65
CA ILE A 239 2.76 -1.82 -9.77
C ILE A 239 3.26 -0.97 -8.58
N LEU A 240 2.49 0.05 -8.20
CA LEU A 240 2.68 0.83 -6.98
C LEU A 240 1.42 0.75 -6.11
N GLU A 241 1.61 0.77 -4.78
CA GLU A 241 0.54 0.64 -3.79
C GLU A 241 0.50 1.86 -2.82
N PRO A 242 0.44 3.10 -3.31
CA PRO A 242 0.30 4.23 -2.40
C PRO A 242 -1.03 4.13 -1.65
N GLY A 243 -1.04 4.66 -0.44
CA GLY A 243 -2.26 4.76 0.36
C GLY A 243 -2.53 6.22 0.71
N SER A 244 -1.71 6.82 1.57
CA SER A 244 -1.87 8.21 2.02
C SER A 244 -1.91 9.23 0.87
N ALA A 245 -1.23 8.96 -0.25
CA ALA A 245 -1.24 9.85 -1.40
C ALA A 245 -2.65 10.10 -1.96
N PHE A 246 -3.52 9.09 -1.94
CA PHE A 246 -4.89 9.24 -2.44
C PHE A 246 -5.70 10.26 -1.65
N THR A 247 -5.52 10.27 -0.33
CA THR A 247 -6.34 11.07 0.58
C THR A 247 -5.55 12.18 1.29
N TRP A 248 -4.38 12.50 0.77
CA TRP A 248 -3.54 13.56 1.33
C TRP A 248 -4.28 14.91 1.30
N GLN A 249 -4.52 15.47 2.49
CA GLN A 249 -5.21 16.77 2.67
C GLN A 249 -6.60 16.86 2.04
N THR A 250 -7.35 15.75 1.98
CA THR A 250 -8.70 15.72 1.39
C THR A 250 -9.82 15.79 2.42
N GLY A 251 -9.52 15.92 3.69
CA GLY A 251 -10.55 15.96 4.72
C GLY A 251 -10.01 16.15 6.13
N VAL A 252 -10.91 16.12 7.08
CA VAL A 252 -10.65 16.36 8.51
C VAL A 252 -11.42 15.38 9.39
N LEU A 253 -10.97 15.23 10.64
CA LEU A 253 -11.73 14.64 11.73
C LEU A 253 -12.30 15.79 12.58
N THR A 254 -13.61 15.90 12.69
CA THR A 254 -14.27 16.84 13.59
C THR A 254 -14.45 16.25 14.98
N SER A 255 -14.34 17.10 15.99
CA SER A 255 -14.59 16.72 17.39
C SER A 255 -15.08 17.93 18.20
N GLU A 256 -15.69 17.65 19.34
CA GLU A 256 -16.13 18.67 20.30
C GLU A 256 -15.27 18.66 21.56
N VAL A 257 -15.09 19.85 22.15
CA VAL A 257 -14.55 19.99 23.51
C VAL A 257 -15.71 19.72 24.49
N VAL A 258 -15.67 18.58 25.16
CA VAL A 258 -16.71 18.17 26.11
C VAL A 258 -16.44 18.63 27.53
N ASP A 259 -15.18 18.94 27.85
CA ASP A 259 -14.80 19.48 29.16
C ASP A 259 -13.44 20.22 29.08
N ILE A 260 -13.19 21.10 30.07
CA ILE A 260 -11.88 21.76 30.25
C ILE A 260 -11.43 21.55 31.68
N VAL A 261 -10.32 20.88 31.86
CA VAL A 261 -9.68 20.66 33.16
C VAL A 261 -8.52 21.62 33.34
N GLU A 262 -8.41 22.23 34.51
CA GLU A 262 -7.28 23.10 34.86
C GLU A 262 -6.50 22.54 36.05
N ASN A 263 -5.22 22.27 35.84
CA ASN A 263 -4.30 21.82 36.87
C ASN A 263 -2.99 22.61 36.82
N ARG A 264 -2.60 23.24 37.93
CA ARG A 264 -1.34 24.00 38.05
C ARG A 264 -1.17 25.06 36.95
N GLY A 265 -2.28 25.74 36.58
CA GLY A 265 -2.27 26.79 35.55
C GLY A 265 -2.25 26.24 34.10
N ILE A 266 -2.29 24.93 33.89
CA ILE A 266 -2.39 24.30 32.57
C ILE A 266 -3.85 23.91 32.31
N ARG A 267 -4.43 24.48 31.25
CA ARG A 267 -5.79 24.15 30.77
C ARG A 267 -5.71 23.08 29.70
N THR A 268 -6.40 21.97 29.93
CA THR A 268 -6.47 20.82 29.02
C THR A 268 -7.91 20.62 28.54
N ALA A 269 -8.11 20.68 27.22
CA ALA A 269 -9.38 20.35 26.61
C ALA A 269 -9.55 18.83 26.51
N ILE A 270 -10.71 18.34 26.96
CA ILE A 270 -11.13 16.95 26.80
C ILE A 270 -12.04 16.88 25.57
N LEU A 271 -11.67 16.06 24.60
CA LEU A 271 -12.40 15.89 23.34
C LEU A 271 -13.26 14.61 23.37
N ASN A 272 -14.33 14.59 22.59
CA ASN A 272 -15.16 13.40 22.37
C ASN A 272 -14.54 12.39 21.38
N VAL A 273 -13.25 12.50 21.08
CA VAL A 273 -12.45 11.58 20.28
C VAL A 273 -11.28 11.05 21.10
N SER A 274 -10.78 9.87 20.77
CA SER A 274 -9.51 9.39 21.32
C SER A 274 -8.52 9.11 20.19
N PHE A 275 -7.25 9.37 20.49
CA PHE A 275 -6.16 9.14 19.56
C PHE A 275 -6.12 7.68 19.05
N THR A 276 -6.37 6.71 19.92
CA THR A 276 -6.35 5.28 19.57
C THR A 276 -7.57 4.82 18.79
N CYS A 277 -8.75 5.36 19.08
CA CYS A 277 -9.99 4.94 18.43
C CYS A 277 -10.22 5.61 17.07
N HIS A 278 -9.60 6.77 16.82
CA HIS A 278 -9.86 7.58 15.63
C HIS A 278 -8.64 7.71 14.72
N LYS A 279 -7.57 7.00 15.00
CA LYS A 279 -6.40 6.94 14.14
C LYS A 279 -6.56 5.84 13.11
N ILE A 280 -6.84 6.20 11.87
CA ILE A 280 -6.86 5.28 10.74
C ILE A 280 -5.45 5.25 10.13
N GLY A 281 -4.93 4.03 9.90
CA GLY A 281 -3.77 3.80 9.05
C GLY A 281 -2.39 3.81 9.71
N ARG A 282 -2.30 3.88 11.05
CA ARG A 282 -1.07 3.62 11.78
C ARG A 282 -1.27 2.58 12.87
N ALA A 283 -1.64 1.38 12.50
CA ALA A 283 -1.42 0.23 13.36
C ALA A 283 0.06 -0.14 13.28
N HIS A 284 0.86 0.53 14.07
CA HIS A 284 2.23 0.13 14.31
C HIS A 284 2.20 -0.84 15.50
N VAL A 285 2.26 -2.09 15.19
CA VAL A 285 2.55 -3.16 16.14
C VAL A 285 3.88 -3.77 15.76
#